data_c3010a01a0e10a9b8287446fdd32a255
#
_entry.id   c3010a01a0e10a9b8287446fdd32a255
#
_cell.length_a   1.000
_cell.length_b   1.000
_cell.length_c   1.000
_cell.angle_alpha   90.00
_cell.angle_beta   90.00
_cell.angle_gamma   90.00
#
_symmetry.space_group_name_H-M   'P 1'
#
loop_
_entity.id
_entity.type
_entity.pdbx_description
1 polymer ?
#
loop_
_entity_poly.entity_id
_entity_poly.type
_entity_poly.pdbx_seq_one_letter_code
_entity_poly.pdbx_strand_id
1 'polypeptide(L)'
;MGQFALSQSVPRTEDPRLLRGEGKYIDDFVLPAMAHAFFVRSPHGHATITSIDVRAAQQMPGVLAILTGADWAAGNFGDHPPAFPRKRRDGSPMFRPVRPALAFDKVRMAGEAVCIVVAETLGGRSSYVIVHRPVCVRVRRLH
;
A
#
# COMPACT_ATOMS: atom_id res chain seq x y z
N MET A 1 -16.01 43.92 7.03
CA MET A 1 -16.56 42.54 7.13
C MET A 1 -17.01 42.13 5.73
N GLY A 2 -16.28 41.24 5.10
CA GLY A 2 -16.67 40.69 3.80
C GLY A 2 -17.95 39.84 3.97
N GLN A 3 -19.01 40.21 3.28
CA GLN A 3 -20.21 39.39 3.20
C GLN A 3 -19.89 38.23 2.25
N PHE A 4 -19.79 37.02 2.79
CA PHE A 4 -19.77 35.82 1.97
C PHE A 4 -21.18 35.57 1.44
N ALA A 5 -21.44 35.93 0.20
CA ALA A 5 -22.69 35.62 -0.49
C ALA A 5 -22.55 34.37 -1.32
N LEU A 6 -23.66 33.65 -1.50
CA LEU A 6 -23.81 32.57 -2.48
C LEU A 6 -23.33 33.09 -3.87
N SER A 7 -22.51 32.30 -4.57
CA SER A 7 -21.91 32.64 -5.89
C SER A 7 -20.67 33.52 -5.89
N GLN A 8 -20.06 33.77 -4.75
CA GLN A 8 -18.73 34.39 -4.74
C GLN A 8 -17.63 33.33 -4.94
N SER A 9 -16.71 33.65 -5.83
CA SER A 9 -15.48 32.85 -5.97
C SER A 9 -14.58 33.09 -4.76
N VAL A 10 -14.53 32.13 -3.86
CA VAL A 10 -13.63 32.16 -2.71
C VAL A 10 -12.32 31.45 -3.11
N PRO A 11 -11.19 32.18 -3.23
CA PRO A 11 -9.90 31.54 -3.51
C PRO A 11 -9.53 30.58 -2.37
N ARG A 12 -8.98 29.43 -2.70
CA ARG A 12 -8.42 28.51 -1.70
C ARG A 12 -7.22 29.17 -1.02
N THR A 13 -7.11 29.00 0.28
CA THR A 13 -5.99 29.56 1.07
C THR A 13 -4.62 29.07 0.56
N GLU A 14 -4.58 27.90 -0.04
CA GLU A 14 -3.35 27.27 -0.52
C GLU A 14 -2.97 27.66 -1.95
N ASP A 15 -3.91 28.14 -2.77
CA ASP A 15 -3.69 28.44 -4.20
C ASP A 15 -2.47 29.35 -4.44
N PRO A 16 -2.26 30.46 -3.71
CA PRO A 16 -1.10 31.32 -3.93
C PRO A 16 0.24 30.59 -3.75
N ARG A 17 0.33 29.67 -2.79
CA ARG A 17 1.52 28.86 -2.52
C ARG A 17 1.72 27.80 -3.60
N LEU A 18 0.65 27.10 -3.97
CA LEU A 18 0.71 26.04 -4.99
C LEU A 18 1.06 26.60 -6.37
N LEU A 19 0.48 27.74 -6.74
CA LEU A 19 0.76 28.40 -8.02
C LEU A 19 2.20 28.92 -8.15
N ARG A 20 2.87 29.18 -7.03
CA ARG A 20 4.31 29.57 -7.01
C ARG A 20 5.25 28.35 -6.95
N GLY A 21 4.73 27.12 -6.95
CA GLY A 21 5.55 25.91 -6.82
C GLY A 21 6.10 25.68 -5.42
N GLU A 22 5.56 26.37 -4.40
CA GLU A 22 5.99 26.25 -3.00
C GLU A 22 5.18 25.15 -2.25
N GLY A 23 4.40 24.35 -2.98
CA GLY A 23 3.68 23.20 -2.43
C GLY A 23 4.67 22.16 -1.91
N LYS A 24 4.33 21.51 -0.80
CA LYS A 24 5.06 20.35 -0.26
C LYS A 24 4.09 19.24 0.02
N TYR A 25 4.21 18.18 -0.76
CA TYR A 25 3.50 16.93 -0.58
C TYR A 25 4.42 15.89 0.06
N ILE A 26 3.90 14.74 0.43
CA ILE A 26 4.67 13.68 1.10
C ILE A 26 5.90 13.27 0.26
N ASP A 27 5.74 13.18 -1.06
CA ASP A 27 6.83 12.77 -1.96
C ASP A 27 7.92 13.83 -2.15
N ASP A 28 7.66 15.08 -1.71
CA ASP A 28 8.65 16.18 -1.76
C ASP A 28 9.57 16.20 -0.52
N PHE A 29 9.27 15.37 0.49
CA PHE A 29 10.11 15.28 1.67
C PHE A 29 11.24 14.28 1.45
N VAL A 30 12.47 14.80 1.48
CA VAL A 30 13.68 13.98 1.42
C VAL A 30 14.41 14.11 2.75
N LEU A 31 14.60 12.98 3.44
CA LEU A 31 15.34 12.90 4.68
C LEU A 31 16.69 12.19 4.46
N PRO A 32 17.74 12.53 5.22
CA PRO A 32 18.99 11.78 5.19
C PRO A 32 18.74 10.30 5.52
N ALA A 33 19.33 9.40 4.74
CA ALA A 33 19.18 7.95 4.89
C ALA A 33 17.71 7.45 4.83
N MET A 34 16.84 8.15 4.10
CA MET A 34 15.45 7.72 3.89
C MET A 34 15.41 6.43 3.09
N ALA A 35 14.70 5.44 3.61
CA ALA A 35 14.37 4.23 2.86
C ALA A 35 13.03 4.37 2.15
N HIS A 36 12.87 3.66 1.05
CA HIS A 36 11.67 3.67 0.22
C HIS A 36 10.98 2.32 0.26
N ALA A 37 9.67 2.31 0.48
CA ALA A 37 8.87 1.09 0.50
C ALA A 37 8.04 0.97 -0.77
N PHE A 38 8.05 -0.22 -1.37
CA PHE A 38 7.27 -0.53 -2.54
C PHE A 38 6.38 -1.77 -2.31
N PHE A 39 5.09 -1.65 -2.61
CA PHE A 39 4.13 -2.74 -2.47
C PHE A 39 4.03 -3.55 -3.76
N VAL A 40 4.35 -4.82 -3.69
CA VAL A 40 4.05 -5.79 -4.74
C VAL A 40 2.59 -6.19 -4.62
N ARG A 41 1.83 -5.98 -5.70
CA ARG A 41 0.38 -6.17 -5.71
C ARG A 41 -0.01 -7.31 -6.64
N SER A 42 -1.04 -8.07 -6.27
CA SER A 42 -1.58 -9.15 -7.09
C SER A 42 -2.41 -8.59 -8.26
N PRO A 43 -2.22 -9.11 -9.48
CA PRO A 43 -3.11 -8.80 -10.60
C PRO A 43 -4.40 -9.64 -10.59
N HIS A 44 -4.51 -10.62 -9.67
CA HIS A 44 -5.64 -11.53 -9.61
C HIS A 44 -6.72 -11.04 -8.65
N GLY A 45 -7.98 -11.16 -9.04
CA GLY A 45 -9.12 -10.73 -8.21
C GLY A 45 -9.42 -11.71 -7.07
N HIS A 46 -9.29 -13.02 -7.30
CA HIS A 46 -9.48 -14.05 -6.28
C HIS A 46 -8.63 -15.28 -6.60
N ALA A 47 -7.63 -15.54 -5.77
CA ALA A 47 -6.69 -16.63 -5.98
C ALA A 47 -5.98 -17.03 -4.68
N THR A 48 -5.71 -18.33 -4.52
CA THR A 48 -4.85 -18.82 -3.45
C THR A 48 -3.39 -18.55 -3.78
N ILE A 49 -2.65 -18.01 -2.83
CA ILE A 49 -1.21 -17.82 -2.92
C ILE A 49 -0.56 -19.18 -2.63
N THR A 50 0.14 -19.76 -3.60
CA THR A 50 0.83 -21.04 -3.43
C THR A 50 2.28 -20.86 -3.00
N SER A 51 2.93 -19.80 -3.43
CA SER A 51 4.26 -19.41 -2.97
C SER A 51 4.59 -17.97 -3.33
N ILE A 52 5.45 -17.35 -2.52
CA ILE A 52 6.09 -16.06 -2.80
C ILE A 52 7.59 -16.31 -2.73
N ASP A 53 8.28 -16.23 -3.87
CA ASP A 53 9.74 -16.38 -3.93
C ASP A 53 10.39 -15.00 -3.97
N VAL A 54 11.12 -14.67 -2.92
CA VAL A 54 11.78 -13.37 -2.73
C VAL A 54 13.31 -13.48 -2.80
N ARG A 55 13.88 -14.68 -2.96
CA ARG A 55 15.33 -14.94 -2.86
C ARG A 55 16.15 -14.11 -3.84
N ALA A 56 15.71 -14.04 -5.08
CA ALA A 56 16.41 -13.25 -6.09
C ALA A 56 16.36 -11.75 -5.79
N ALA A 57 15.21 -11.26 -5.25
CA ALA A 57 15.06 -9.86 -4.89
C ALA A 57 15.89 -9.48 -3.65
N GLN A 58 16.01 -10.38 -2.67
CA GLN A 58 16.83 -10.16 -1.46
C GLN A 58 18.34 -10.00 -1.77
N GLN A 59 18.81 -10.58 -2.87
CA GLN A 59 20.20 -10.49 -3.29
C GLN A 59 20.51 -9.24 -4.15
N MET A 60 19.51 -8.42 -4.43
CA MET A 60 19.71 -7.23 -5.26
C MET A 60 20.37 -6.11 -4.47
N PRO A 61 21.34 -5.40 -5.06
CA PRO A 61 21.96 -4.24 -4.44
C PRO A 61 20.93 -3.18 -4.08
N GLY A 62 21.06 -2.60 -2.88
CA GLY A 62 20.17 -1.54 -2.39
C GLY A 62 18.83 -2.04 -1.83
N VAL A 63 18.54 -3.34 -1.81
CA VAL A 63 17.39 -3.90 -1.12
C VAL A 63 17.75 -4.09 0.35
N LEU A 64 17.02 -3.42 1.23
CA LEU A 64 17.23 -3.46 2.68
C LEU A 64 16.45 -4.57 3.35
N ALA A 65 15.18 -4.75 2.94
CA ALA A 65 14.31 -5.77 3.50
C ALA A 65 13.18 -6.14 2.53
N ILE A 66 12.66 -7.36 2.66
CA ILE A 66 11.45 -7.80 1.99
C ILE A 66 10.56 -8.46 3.03
N LEU A 67 9.34 -7.97 3.18
CA LEU A 67 8.34 -8.48 4.10
C LEU A 67 7.18 -9.08 3.32
N THR A 68 6.85 -10.31 3.62
CA THR A 68 5.72 -11.04 3.04
C THR A 68 4.52 -11.05 3.99
N GLY A 69 3.37 -11.52 3.51
CA GLY A 69 2.22 -11.73 4.39
C GLY A 69 2.47 -12.75 5.50
N ALA A 70 3.37 -13.72 5.29
CA ALA A 70 3.78 -14.68 6.32
C ALA A 70 4.57 -13.97 7.44
N ASP A 71 5.49 -13.08 7.08
CA ASP A 71 6.26 -12.29 8.07
C ASP A 71 5.33 -11.37 8.88
N TRP A 72 4.32 -10.78 8.20
CA TRP A 72 3.30 -9.96 8.86
C TRP A 72 2.50 -10.77 9.89
N ALA A 73 2.07 -11.98 9.51
CA ALA A 73 1.33 -12.88 10.41
C ALA A 73 2.19 -13.33 11.60
N ALA A 74 3.46 -13.68 11.34
CA ALA A 74 4.42 -14.07 12.39
C ALA A 74 4.70 -12.93 13.38
N GLY A 75 4.74 -11.68 12.89
CA GLY A 75 4.91 -10.49 13.72
C GLY A 75 3.68 -10.11 14.55
N ASN A 76 2.56 -10.80 14.37
CA ASN A 76 1.29 -10.56 15.07
C ASN A 76 0.81 -9.09 15.01
N PHE A 77 1.03 -8.42 13.88
CA PHE A 77 0.64 -7.02 13.67
C PHE A 77 -0.87 -6.81 13.50
N GLY A 78 -1.63 -7.90 13.45
CA GLY A 78 -3.09 -7.86 13.34
C GLY A 78 -3.60 -7.60 11.94
N ASP A 79 -4.90 -7.29 11.89
CA ASP A 79 -5.63 -6.99 10.66
C ASP A 79 -6.09 -5.52 10.63
N HIS A 80 -6.50 -5.06 9.48
CA HIS A 80 -7.01 -3.70 9.31
C HIS A 80 -8.48 -3.63 9.76
N PRO A 81 -8.80 -2.89 10.86
CA PRO A 81 -10.17 -2.80 11.34
C PRO A 81 -11.04 -1.99 10.37
N PRO A 82 -12.35 -2.26 10.29
CA PRO A 82 -13.26 -1.41 9.55
C PRO A 82 -13.32 -0.02 10.20
N ALA A 83 -13.31 1.02 9.36
CA ALA A 83 -13.37 2.41 9.84
C ALA A 83 -14.65 2.69 10.65
N PHE A 84 -15.75 2.02 10.32
CA PHE A 84 -17.04 2.18 10.99
C PHE A 84 -17.57 0.79 11.37
N PRO A 85 -17.45 0.38 12.65
CA PRO A 85 -18.07 -0.83 13.14
C PRO A 85 -19.59 -0.67 13.10
N ARG A 86 -20.27 -1.50 12.33
CA ARG A 86 -21.74 -1.50 12.22
C ARG A 86 -22.31 -2.70 12.97
N LYS A 87 -23.52 -2.53 13.49
CA LYS A 87 -24.33 -3.61 14.05
C LYS A 87 -25.42 -4.01 13.06
N ARG A 88 -25.83 -5.26 13.11
CA ARG A 88 -27.00 -5.76 12.41
C ARG A 88 -28.27 -5.17 13.03
N ARG A 89 -29.42 -5.37 12.37
CA ARG A 89 -30.73 -4.90 12.85
C ARG A 89 -31.12 -5.47 14.22
N ASP A 90 -30.64 -6.68 14.52
CA ASP A 90 -30.84 -7.37 15.80
C ASP A 90 -29.84 -6.95 16.90
N GLY A 91 -29.00 -5.96 16.64
CA GLY A 91 -27.98 -5.48 17.57
C GLY A 91 -26.68 -6.31 17.58
N SER A 92 -26.64 -7.47 16.92
CA SER A 92 -25.45 -8.30 16.83
C SER A 92 -24.35 -7.64 15.98
N PRO A 93 -23.05 -7.98 16.21
CA PRO A 93 -21.96 -7.47 15.40
C PRO A 93 -22.10 -7.93 13.95
N MET A 94 -21.81 -7.03 13.02
CA MET A 94 -21.74 -7.38 11.61
C MET A 94 -20.54 -8.28 11.34
N PHE A 95 -20.66 -9.19 10.38
CA PHE A 95 -19.53 -10.01 9.92
C PHE A 95 -18.35 -9.11 9.54
N ARG A 96 -17.20 -9.41 10.13
CA ARG A 96 -15.94 -8.70 9.88
C ARG A 96 -14.96 -9.63 9.19
N PRO A 97 -14.72 -9.44 7.88
CA PRO A 97 -13.68 -10.20 7.20
C PRO A 97 -12.30 -9.78 7.73
N VAL A 98 -11.42 -10.74 7.92
CA VAL A 98 -10.01 -10.49 8.22
C VAL A 98 -9.36 -9.83 7.01
N ARG A 99 -8.72 -8.67 7.22
CA ARG A 99 -8.02 -7.90 6.19
C ARG A 99 -6.58 -7.65 6.62
N PRO A 100 -5.68 -8.59 6.39
CA PRO A 100 -4.27 -8.38 6.68
C PRO A 100 -3.72 -7.29 5.76
N ALA A 101 -2.72 -6.54 6.23
CA ALA A 101 -2.06 -5.53 5.39
C ALA A 101 -1.33 -6.15 4.20
N LEU A 102 -0.84 -7.38 4.36
CA LEU A 102 -0.26 -8.20 3.29
C LEU A 102 -0.99 -9.55 3.24
N ALA A 103 -1.48 -9.91 2.07
CA ALA A 103 -2.12 -11.20 1.86
C ALA A 103 -1.10 -12.35 2.00
N PHE A 104 -1.45 -13.39 2.76
CA PHE A 104 -0.57 -14.55 3.02
C PHE A 104 -1.16 -15.87 2.55
N ASP A 105 -2.47 -16.05 2.58
CA ASP A 105 -3.17 -17.30 2.19
C ASP A 105 -3.78 -17.18 0.79
N LYS A 106 -4.50 -16.10 0.55
CA LYS A 106 -5.17 -15.81 -0.72
C LYS A 106 -5.32 -14.32 -0.93
N VAL A 107 -5.38 -13.93 -2.19
CA VAL A 107 -5.81 -12.60 -2.60
C VAL A 107 -7.31 -12.60 -2.85
N ARG A 108 -7.96 -11.52 -2.48
CA ARG A 108 -9.42 -11.35 -2.49
C ARG A 108 -9.88 -10.25 -3.45
N MET A 109 -8.93 -9.43 -3.90
CA MET A 109 -9.18 -8.37 -4.88
C MET A 109 -7.94 -8.11 -5.74
N ALA A 110 -8.15 -7.63 -6.96
CA ALA A 110 -7.06 -7.15 -7.79
C ALA A 110 -6.40 -5.93 -7.12
N GLY A 111 -5.07 -5.88 -7.13
CA GLY A 111 -4.31 -4.83 -6.46
C GLY A 111 -4.05 -5.06 -4.97
N GLU A 112 -4.50 -6.18 -4.40
CA GLU A 112 -4.20 -6.52 -3.00
C GLU A 112 -2.70 -6.71 -2.80
N ALA A 113 -2.13 -6.09 -1.75
CA ALA A 113 -0.72 -6.16 -1.45
C ALA A 113 -0.34 -7.55 -0.94
N VAL A 114 0.74 -8.12 -1.47
CA VAL A 114 1.24 -9.46 -1.11
C VAL A 114 2.63 -9.43 -0.49
N CYS A 115 3.38 -8.36 -0.76
CA CYS A 115 4.75 -8.21 -0.28
C CYS A 115 5.11 -6.72 -0.24
N ILE A 116 6.00 -6.32 0.69
CA ILE A 116 6.65 -5.01 0.73
C ILE A 116 8.14 -5.22 0.48
N VAL A 117 8.70 -4.42 -0.40
CA VAL A 117 10.15 -4.33 -0.62
C VAL A 117 10.60 -2.97 -0.11
N VAL A 118 11.59 -2.96 0.76
CA VAL A 118 12.24 -1.76 1.29
C VAL A 118 13.61 -1.63 0.65
N ALA A 119 13.90 -0.47 0.06
CA ALA A 119 15.14 -0.20 -0.64
C ALA A 119 15.72 1.18 -0.28
N GLU A 120 17.03 1.37 -0.49
CA GLU A 120 17.73 2.62 -0.23
C GLU A 120 17.32 3.75 -1.18
N THR A 121 16.90 3.42 -2.39
CA THR A 121 16.57 4.40 -3.43
C THR A 121 15.27 4.04 -4.14
N LEU A 122 14.54 5.03 -4.61
CA LEU A 122 13.42 4.85 -5.52
C LEU A 122 13.87 4.42 -6.93
N GLY A 123 15.18 4.40 -7.19
CA GLY A 123 15.83 4.05 -8.47
C GLY A 123 14.91 4.17 -9.66
N GLY A 124 14.73 5.28 -10.28
CA GLY A 124 13.99 5.59 -11.50
C GLY A 124 12.98 4.55 -12.05
N ARG A 125 12.60 4.61 -13.31
CA ARG A 125 11.77 3.57 -13.99
C ARG A 125 12.34 2.15 -13.87
N SER A 126 13.63 2.00 -13.53
CA SER A 126 14.30 0.72 -13.28
C SER A 126 13.87 0.03 -11.98
N SER A 127 13.52 0.74 -10.91
CA SER A 127 13.13 0.10 -9.65
C SER A 127 11.81 -0.64 -9.73
N TYR A 128 10.86 -0.18 -10.57
CA TYR A 128 9.65 -0.93 -10.85
C TYR A 128 9.98 -2.29 -11.50
N VAL A 129 10.92 -2.31 -12.43
CA VAL A 129 11.39 -3.52 -13.11
C VAL A 129 12.25 -4.38 -12.17
N ILE A 130 13.09 -3.74 -11.34
CA ILE A 130 13.96 -4.41 -10.39
C ILE A 130 13.16 -5.12 -9.28
N VAL A 131 12.10 -4.51 -8.79
CA VAL A 131 11.31 -5.06 -7.68
C VAL A 131 10.23 -6.05 -8.15
N HIS A 132 9.60 -5.83 -9.30
CA HIS A 132 8.51 -6.70 -9.78
C HIS A 132 8.96 -8.01 -10.44
N ARG A 133 10.10 -8.01 -11.14
CA ARG A 133 10.57 -9.23 -11.81
C ARG A 133 11.18 -10.27 -10.88
N PRO A 134 11.99 -9.91 -9.85
CA PRO A 134 12.60 -10.91 -8.99
C PRO A 134 11.65 -11.44 -7.90
N VAL A 135 10.54 -10.78 -7.58
CA VAL A 135 9.53 -11.33 -6.66
C VAL A 135 8.53 -12.17 -7.46
N CYS A 136 8.65 -13.47 -7.37
CA CYS A 136 7.74 -14.40 -8.05
C CYS A 136 6.59 -14.81 -7.12
N VAL A 137 5.38 -14.30 -7.40
CA VAL A 137 4.16 -14.70 -6.70
C VAL A 137 3.44 -15.73 -7.55
N ARG A 138 3.32 -16.96 -7.05
CA ARG A 138 2.55 -18.02 -7.69
C ARG A 138 1.17 -18.12 -7.04
N VAL A 139 0.15 -18.17 -7.87
CA VAL A 139 -1.24 -18.26 -7.43
C VAL A 139 -1.98 -19.36 -8.17
N ARG A 140 -2.98 -19.95 -7.49
CA ARG A 140 -3.99 -20.84 -8.09
C ARG A 140 -5.32 -20.09 -8.07
N ARG A 141 -5.88 -19.83 -9.25
CA ARG A 141 -7.20 -19.20 -9.34
C ARG A 141 -8.25 -20.06 -8.67
N LEU A 142 -9.14 -19.43 -7.95
CA LEU A 142 -10.35 -20.04 -7.42
C LEU A 142 -11.48 -19.68 -8.38
N HIS A 143 -12.17 -20.71 -8.87
CA HIS A 143 -13.36 -20.57 -9.74
C HIS A 143 -14.59 -20.26 -8.91
#